data_91d0bc1483a3a5cbc1adf3afd6807c57
#
_entry.id   91d0bc1483a3a5cbc1adf3afd6807c57
#
_cell.length_a   1.000
_cell.length_b   1.000
_cell.length_c   1.000
_cell.angle_alpha   90.00
_cell.angle_beta   90.00
_cell.angle_gamma   90.00
#
_symmetry.space_group_name_H-M   'P 1'
#
loop_
_entity.id
_entity.type
_entity.pdbx_description
1 polymer ?
#
loop_
_entity_poly.entity_id
_entity_poly.type
_entity_poly.pdbx_seq_one_letter_code
_entity_poly.pdbx_strand_id
1 'polypeptide(L)'
;MTEKINLWLDDVRPAPWGWTLVKTDAEARWYLERGLVQTASLDHDLGACEDCMGGNTVEQWLEKFAFRSMPNCDHFGTGYTLVCWMEETGNWPKEKPKVHSANPVGRAKMEVAINRHFDRG
;
A
#
# COMPACT_ATOMS: atom_id res chain seq x y z
N MET A 1 -5.21 8.44 -25.69
CA MET A 1 -5.15 7.26 -24.81
C MET A 1 -4.32 7.57 -23.58
N THR A 2 -4.87 7.28 -22.42
CA THR A 2 -4.14 7.49 -21.17
C THR A 2 -3.22 6.30 -20.95
N GLU A 3 -1.93 6.56 -20.77
CA GLU A 3 -0.98 5.49 -20.46
C GLU A 3 -1.22 4.99 -19.03
N LYS A 4 -1.11 3.70 -18.85
CA LYS A 4 -1.19 3.10 -17.52
C LYS A 4 0.15 3.27 -16.80
N ILE A 5 0.09 3.44 -15.49
CA ILE A 5 1.27 3.60 -14.65
C ILE A 5 1.61 2.31 -13.92
N ASN A 6 2.86 2.20 -13.49
CA ASN A 6 3.29 1.20 -12.52
C ASN A 6 3.27 1.88 -11.17
N LEU A 7 2.38 1.45 -10.28
CA LEU A 7 2.12 2.11 -9.01
C LEU A 7 3.01 1.52 -7.90
N TRP A 8 3.71 2.39 -7.19
CA TRP A 8 4.56 2.03 -6.05
C TRP A 8 3.96 2.63 -4.79
N LEU A 9 3.40 1.80 -3.92
CA LEU A 9 2.81 2.22 -2.66
C LEU A 9 3.80 2.01 -1.52
N ASP A 10 4.34 3.11 -0.99
CA ASP A 10 5.31 3.08 0.10
C ASP A 10 5.40 4.47 0.71
N ASP A 11 5.43 4.58 2.02
CA ASP A 11 5.54 5.86 2.71
C ASP A 11 6.99 6.30 3.00
N VAL A 12 7.93 5.37 2.89
CA VAL A 12 9.34 5.61 3.24
C VAL A 12 10.28 5.42 2.05
N ARG A 13 10.14 4.31 1.33
CA ARG A 13 11.05 3.97 0.24
C ARG A 13 10.72 4.73 -1.02
N PRO A 14 11.73 5.30 -1.71
CA PRO A 14 11.46 5.95 -2.99
C PRO A 14 11.07 4.92 -4.05
N ALA A 15 10.23 5.34 -4.99
CA ALA A 15 9.85 4.49 -6.11
C ALA A 15 11.03 4.28 -7.05
N PRO A 16 11.19 3.06 -7.61
CA PRO A 16 12.17 2.84 -8.67
C PRO A 16 11.85 3.68 -9.91
N TRP A 17 12.84 3.85 -10.76
CA TRP A 17 12.62 4.57 -12.01
C TRP A 17 11.51 3.91 -12.83
N GLY A 18 10.63 4.74 -13.39
CA GLY A 18 9.50 4.27 -14.19
C GLY A 18 8.27 3.91 -13.37
N TRP A 19 8.33 4.03 -12.04
CA TRP A 19 7.20 3.77 -11.15
C TRP A 19 6.65 5.08 -10.58
N THR A 20 5.35 5.11 -10.34
CA THR A 20 4.67 6.27 -9.76
C THR A 20 4.49 6.05 -8.27
N LEU A 21 5.12 6.89 -7.46
CA LEU A 21 5.04 6.81 -6.00
C LEU A 21 3.71 7.34 -5.50
N VAL A 22 3.05 6.54 -4.67
CA VAL A 22 1.92 6.99 -3.82
C VAL A 22 2.22 6.57 -2.39
N LYS A 23 1.76 7.35 -1.43
CA LYS A 23 2.10 7.14 -0.02
C LYS A 23 0.94 6.67 0.84
N THR A 24 -0.28 6.79 0.35
CA THR A 24 -1.48 6.42 1.10
C THR A 24 -2.40 5.54 0.26
N ASP A 25 -3.26 4.81 0.97
CA ASP A 25 -4.34 4.03 0.39
C ASP A 25 -5.23 4.90 -0.52
N ALA A 26 -5.60 6.09 -0.05
CA ALA A 26 -6.47 6.99 -0.81
C ALA A 26 -5.85 7.43 -2.15
N GLU A 27 -4.55 7.72 -2.17
CA GLU A 27 -3.86 8.07 -3.41
C GLU A 27 -3.87 6.89 -4.40
N ALA A 28 -3.61 5.68 -3.90
CA ALA A 28 -3.62 4.48 -4.72
C ALA A 28 -5.01 4.22 -5.33
N ARG A 29 -6.07 4.38 -4.52
CA ARG A 29 -7.46 4.22 -4.98
C ARG A 29 -7.80 5.17 -6.11
N TRP A 30 -7.31 6.39 -6.04
CA TRP A 30 -7.54 7.39 -7.09
C TRP A 30 -7.13 6.87 -8.47
N TYR A 31 -5.95 6.28 -8.57
CA TYR A 31 -5.45 5.72 -9.82
C TYR A 31 -6.19 4.44 -10.23
N LEU A 32 -6.47 3.58 -9.25
CA LEU A 32 -7.14 2.30 -9.52
C LEU A 32 -8.58 2.47 -10.00
N GLU A 33 -9.32 3.40 -9.38
CA GLU A 33 -10.70 3.70 -9.79
C GLU A 33 -10.80 4.14 -11.25
N ARG A 34 -9.76 4.75 -11.76
CA ARG A 34 -9.73 5.29 -13.12
C ARG A 34 -9.15 4.31 -14.13
N GLY A 35 -8.79 3.12 -13.70
CA GLY A 35 -8.22 2.10 -14.58
C GLY A 35 -6.85 2.46 -15.12
N LEU A 36 -6.07 3.27 -14.38
CA LEU A 36 -4.79 3.79 -14.84
C LEU A 36 -3.58 2.95 -14.41
N VAL A 37 -3.79 1.81 -13.75
CA VAL A 37 -2.70 1.04 -13.16
C VAL A 37 -2.43 -0.23 -13.96
N GLN A 38 -1.22 -0.33 -14.53
CA GLN A 38 -0.77 -1.53 -15.21
C GLN A 38 -0.43 -2.62 -14.21
N THR A 39 0.44 -2.31 -13.24
CA THR A 39 0.80 -3.20 -12.14
C THR A 39 1.08 -2.36 -10.91
N ALA A 40 1.14 -2.99 -9.75
CA ALA A 40 1.41 -2.31 -8.50
C ALA A 40 2.38 -3.11 -7.65
N SER A 41 3.20 -2.40 -6.89
CA SER A 41 4.02 -2.99 -5.84
C SER A 41 3.63 -2.32 -4.53
N LEU A 42 3.23 -3.11 -3.53
CA LEU A 42 2.53 -2.61 -2.36
C LEU A 42 3.30 -2.88 -1.07
N ASP A 43 3.48 -1.83 -0.26
CA ASP A 43 3.91 -1.99 1.12
C ASP A 43 2.66 -2.17 1.99
N HIS A 44 2.82 -2.79 3.16
CA HIS A 44 1.72 -2.95 4.12
C HIS A 44 1.61 -1.73 5.03
N ASP A 45 2.74 -1.32 5.62
CA ASP A 45 2.75 -0.27 6.65
C ASP A 45 2.93 1.10 6.00
N LEU A 46 1.90 1.93 6.06
CA LEU A 46 1.86 3.24 5.40
C LEU A 46 2.02 4.41 6.37
N GLY A 47 2.39 4.11 7.63
CA GLY A 47 2.55 5.12 8.64
C GLY A 47 1.24 5.61 9.22
N ALA A 48 1.31 6.61 10.09
CA ALA A 48 0.16 7.18 10.75
C ALA A 48 0.19 8.70 10.65
N CYS A 49 -0.99 9.31 10.64
CA CYS A 49 -1.11 10.77 10.64
C CYS A 49 -0.64 11.33 11.99
N GLU A 50 -0.36 12.62 12.01
CA GLU A 50 0.15 13.31 13.20
C GLU A 50 -0.74 13.09 14.42
N ASP A 51 -2.05 13.16 14.27
CA ASP A 51 -3.00 12.96 15.37
C ASP A 51 -2.90 11.55 15.95
N CYS A 52 -2.82 10.53 15.11
CA CYS A 52 -2.72 9.14 15.55
C CYS A 52 -1.37 8.83 16.19
N MET A 53 -0.34 9.60 15.85
CA MET A 53 0.99 9.49 16.44
C MET A 53 1.14 10.33 17.71
N GLY A 54 0.06 10.98 18.18
CA GLY A 54 0.10 11.81 19.38
C GLY A 54 0.97 13.05 19.22
N GLY A 55 1.05 13.60 18.02
CA GLY A 55 1.87 14.77 17.72
C GLY A 55 3.36 14.45 17.51
N ASN A 56 3.74 13.18 17.49
CA ASN A 56 5.13 12.78 17.25
C ASN A 56 5.43 12.72 15.76
N THR A 57 6.66 13.04 15.40
CA THR A 57 7.17 12.73 14.06
C THR A 57 7.47 11.23 13.97
N VAL A 58 7.71 10.72 12.76
CA VAL A 58 8.10 9.32 12.58
C VAL A 58 9.37 9.03 13.36
N GLU A 59 10.35 9.93 13.34
CA GLU A 59 11.60 9.78 14.09
C GLU A 59 11.36 9.71 15.59
N GLN A 60 10.53 10.59 16.13
CA GLN A 60 10.18 10.61 17.55
C GLN A 60 9.44 9.33 17.95
N TRP A 61 8.54 8.87 17.10
CA TRP A 61 7.81 7.62 17.33
C TRP A 61 8.76 6.43 17.41
N LEU A 62 9.70 6.32 16.47
CA LEU A 62 10.70 5.25 16.46
C LEU A 62 11.60 5.26 17.67
N GLU A 63 11.98 6.45 18.17
CA GLU A 63 12.75 6.58 19.42
C GLU A 63 12.00 6.04 20.63
N LYS A 64 10.70 6.34 20.73
CA LYS A 64 9.86 5.90 21.86
C LYS A 64 9.51 4.42 21.79
N PHE A 65 9.36 3.88 20.59
CA PHE A 65 8.87 2.53 20.36
C PHE A 65 9.80 1.74 19.45
N ALA A 66 11.11 1.83 19.72
CA ALA A 66 12.21 1.37 18.87
C ALA A 66 12.11 -0.07 18.34
N PHE A 67 11.36 -0.93 19.01
CA PHE A 67 11.25 -2.34 18.63
C PHE A 67 9.89 -2.71 18.03
N ARG A 68 9.09 -1.72 17.70
CA ARG A 68 7.76 -1.95 17.16
C ARG A 68 7.74 -1.62 15.68
N SER A 69 6.83 -2.25 14.95
CA SER A 69 6.59 -1.94 13.55
C SER A 69 6.20 -0.48 13.37
N MET A 70 6.38 0.02 12.14
CA MET A 70 5.95 1.37 11.79
C MET A 70 4.49 1.60 12.19
N PRO A 71 4.16 2.80 12.68
CA PRO A 71 2.79 3.10 13.07
C PRO A 71 1.86 3.07 11.89
N ASN A 72 0.63 2.65 12.13
CA ASN A 72 -0.45 2.67 11.14
C ASN A 72 -1.65 3.37 11.74
N CYS A 73 -2.49 3.95 10.90
CA CYS A 73 -3.77 4.51 11.34
C CYS A 73 -4.83 4.32 10.25
N ASP A 74 -6.09 4.45 10.65
CA ASP A 74 -7.21 4.29 9.72
C ASP A 74 -7.27 5.41 8.67
N HIS A 75 -6.72 6.59 8.98
CA HIS A 75 -6.71 7.73 8.05
C HIS A 75 -5.81 7.47 6.85
N PHE A 76 -4.64 6.86 7.07
CA PHE A 76 -3.71 6.54 5.98
C PHE A 76 -3.97 5.15 5.39
N GLY A 77 -4.61 4.26 6.15
CA GLY A 77 -4.83 2.88 5.73
C GLY A 77 -3.55 2.06 5.72
N THR A 78 -3.63 0.88 5.13
CA THR A 78 -2.48 -0.01 4.93
C THR A 78 -2.58 -0.61 3.54
N GLY A 79 -1.53 -1.31 3.11
CA GLY A 79 -1.59 -2.08 1.87
C GLY A 79 -2.70 -3.12 1.90
N TYR A 80 -2.97 -3.70 3.08
CA TYR A 80 -4.05 -4.67 3.22
C TYR A 80 -5.43 -4.04 3.04
N THR A 81 -5.68 -2.85 3.60
CA THR A 81 -6.95 -2.16 3.39
C THR A 81 -7.18 -1.85 1.92
N LEU A 82 -6.12 -1.51 1.20
CA LEU A 82 -6.17 -1.28 -0.23
C LEU A 82 -6.54 -2.57 -0.99
N VAL A 83 -5.91 -3.69 -0.65
CA VAL A 83 -6.20 -4.98 -1.29
C VAL A 83 -7.65 -5.41 -1.03
N CYS A 84 -8.14 -5.24 0.20
CA CYS A 84 -9.54 -5.51 0.53
C CYS A 84 -10.50 -4.67 -0.31
N TRP A 85 -10.18 -3.40 -0.50
CA TRP A 85 -10.97 -2.51 -1.34
C TRP A 85 -10.95 -2.96 -2.82
N MET A 86 -9.81 -3.41 -3.32
CA MET A 86 -9.72 -3.97 -4.67
C MET A 86 -10.61 -5.20 -4.84
N GLU A 87 -10.63 -6.09 -3.85
CA GLU A 87 -11.51 -7.27 -3.85
C GLU A 87 -12.98 -6.86 -3.83
N GLU A 88 -13.33 -5.90 -2.98
CA GLU A 88 -14.70 -5.44 -2.80
C GLU A 88 -15.25 -4.74 -4.03
N THR A 89 -14.44 -3.91 -4.66
CA THR A 89 -14.88 -3.05 -5.78
C THR A 89 -14.54 -3.59 -7.16
N GLY A 90 -13.63 -4.55 -7.24
CA GLY A 90 -13.14 -5.06 -8.53
C GLY A 90 -12.13 -4.15 -9.23
N ASN A 91 -11.61 -3.14 -8.55
CA ASN A 91 -10.66 -2.18 -9.12
C ASN A 91 -9.22 -2.68 -8.99
N TRP A 92 -8.87 -3.74 -9.71
CA TRP A 92 -7.55 -4.33 -9.70
C TRP A 92 -6.64 -3.68 -10.76
N PRO A 93 -5.29 -3.72 -10.55
CA PRO A 93 -4.36 -3.45 -11.64
C PRO A 93 -4.58 -4.45 -12.77
N LYS A 94 -4.13 -4.12 -13.96
CA LYS A 94 -4.23 -5.03 -15.12
C LYS A 94 -3.42 -6.30 -14.89
N GLU A 95 -2.23 -6.18 -14.31
CA GLU A 95 -1.37 -7.32 -13.98
C GLU A 95 -1.35 -7.55 -12.47
N LYS A 96 -1.02 -8.77 -12.07
CA LYS A 96 -0.97 -9.18 -10.66
C LYS A 96 -0.05 -8.25 -9.85
N PRO A 97 -0.55 -7.61 -8.79
CA PRO A 97 0.30 -6.78 -7.94
C PRO A 97 1.28 -7.60 -7.11
N LYS A 98 2.39 -6.99 -6.76
CA LYS A 98 3.42 -7.57 -5.89
C LYS A 98 3.39 -6.92 -4.53
N VAL A 99 3.91 -7.61 -3.54
CA VAL A 99 4.04 -7.08 -2.18
C VAL A 99 5.52 -7.00 -1.83
N HIS A 100 5.98 -5.80 -1.46
CA HIS A 100 7.38 -5.60 -1.08
C HIS A 100 7.54 -5.24 0.41
N SER A 101 6.55 -5.59 1.23
CA SER A 101 6.55 -5.25 2.64
C SER A 101 7.55 -6.09 3.45
N ALA A 102 8.18 -5.45 4.43
CA ALA A 102 9.01 -6.12 5.42
C ALA A 102 8.20 -6.77 6.55
N ASN A 103 6.88 -6.49 6.62
CA ASN A 103 5.99 -7.06 7.62
C ASN A 103 5.48 -8.42 7.15
N PRO A 104 5.98 -9.55 7.71
CA PRO A 104 5.62 -10.89 7.19
C PRO A 104 4.15 -11.24 7.36
N VAL A 105 3.51 -10.79 8.43
CA VAL A 105 2.08 -11.06 8.66
C VAL A 105 1.23 -10.28 7.67
N GLY A 106 1.49 -8.99 7.52
CA GLY A 106 0.76 -8.14 6.57
C GLY A 106 0.98 -8.60 5.13
N ARG A 107 2.21 -8.95 4.79
CA ARG A 107 2.57 -9.47 3.47
C ARG A 107 1.78 -10.74 3.15
N ALA A 108 1.73 -11.69 4.08
CA ALA A 108 1.03 -12.95 3.86
C ALA A 108 -0.47 -12.73 3.63
N LYS A 109 -1.09 -11.86 4.41
CA LYS A 109 -2.52 -11.52 4.26
C LYS A 109 -2.80 -10.91 2.88
N MET A 110 -1.95 -9.99 2.46
CA MET A 110 -2.10 -9.34 1.15
C MET A 110 -1.93 -10.34 0.02
N GLU A 111 -0.93 -11.20 0.10
CA GLU A 111 -0.69 -12.20 -0.94
C GLU A 111 -1.85 -13.19 -1.07
N VAL A 112 -2.43 -13.62 0.04
CA VAL A 112 -3.60 -14.52 0.02
C VAL A 112 -4.76 -13.85 -0.72
N ALA A 113 -5.05 -12.61 -0.41
CA ALA A 113 -6.15 -11.88 -1.06
C ALA A 113 -5.88 -11.65 -2.55
N ILE A 114 -4.65 -11.28 -2.90
CA ILE A 114 -4.25 -11.09 -4.30
C ILE A 114 -4.38 -12.40 -5.07
N ASN A 115 -3.91 -13.50 -4.50
CA ASN A 115 -3.94 -14.81 -5.15
C ASN A 115 -5.36 -15.32 -5.37
N ARG A 116 -6.29 -14.98 -4.47
CA ARG A 116 -7.71 -15.32 -4.67
C ARG A 116 -8.26 -14.77 -5.98
N HIS A 117 -7.78 -13.61 -6.39
CA HIS A 117 -8.24 -12.98 -7.62
C HIS A 117 -7.46 -13.44 -8.85
N PHE A 118 -6.13 -13.45 -8.77
CA PHE A 118 -5.25 -13.68 -9.93
C PHE A 118 -4.89 -15.14 -10.19
N ASP A 119 -4.83 -15.96 -9.14
CA ASP A 119 -4.40 -17.35 -9.27
C ASP A 119 -5.56 -18.36 -9.21
N ARG A 120 -6.75 -17.92 -9.54
CA ARG A 120 -7.89 -18.82 -9.70
C ARG A 120 -7.65 -19.70 -10.91
N GLY A 121 -7.40 -20.94 -10.63
CA GLY A 121 -7.12 -21.94 -11.65
C GLY A 121 -8.26 -22.22 -12.62
#